data_3cf2d4306ec56e98af2b785364481201
#
_entry.id   3cf2d4306ec56e98af2b785364481201
#
_cell.length_a   1.000
_cell.length_b   1.000
_cell.length_c   1.000
_cell.angle_alpha   90.00
_cell.angle_beta   90.00
_cell.angle_gamma   90.00
#
_symmetry.space_group_name_H-M   'P 1'
#
loop_
_entity.id
_entity.type
_entity.pdbx_description
1 polymer ?
#
loop_
_entity_poly.entity_id
_entity_poly.type
_entity_poly.pdbx_seq_one_letter_code
_entity_poly.pdbx_strand_id
1 'polypeptide(L)'
;MPDVMSAEILLRERGLRVTPQRQSVLRLFLENAGQHWSADQVREKLLPNMPGLARGTTYKVLDELVRGNICEELPTPQGTAIYGLRLAPHHHFVCRACHRWFDVGVEGLDQLAMVGGPPDAVVDEVAVTFLGTCGDCG
;
A
#
# COMPACT_ATOMS: atom_id res chain seq x y z
N MET A 1 -14.65 12.02 -6.48
CA MET A 1 -14.97 11.46 -6.28
C MET A 1 -14.95 10.44 -6.06
N PRO A 2 -14.53 10.20 -5.84
CA PRO A 2 -14.35 9.15 -5.86
C PRO A 2 -14.82 8.25 -5.60
N ASP A 3 -14.83 8.27 -5.23
CA ASP A 3 -15.41 7.57 -4.98
C ASP A 3 -15.84 6.77 -5.78
N VAL A 4 -15.85 6.95 -6.19
CA VAL A 4 -16.08 6.30 -7.35
C VAL A 4 -16.09 4.80 -7.25
N MET A 5 -15.02 4.19 -6.88
CA MET A 5 -14.96 2.77 -6.58
C MET A 5 -15.31 2.56 -5.12
N SER A 6 -16.43 1.92 -4.84
CA SER A 6 -16.76 1.63 -3.47
C SER A 6 -15.91 0.45 -2.96
N ALA A 7 -15.69 0.44 -1.65
CA ALA A 7 -14.96 -0.67 -1.03
C ALA A 7 -15.67 -1.99 -1.30
N GLU A 8 -16.98 -2.00 -1.26
CA GLU A 8 -17.76 -3.20 -1.48
C GLU A 8 -17.55 -3.78 -2.87
N ILE A 9 -17.61 -2.94 -3.90
CA ILE A 9 -17.41 -3.38 -5.29
C ILE A 9 -16.01 -3.93 -5.46
N LEU A 10 -15.01 -3.23 -4.95
CA LEU A 10 -13.62 -3.64 -5.10
C LEU A 10 -13.36 -4.98 -4.42
N LEU A 11 -13.90 -5.18 -3.22
CA LEU A 11 -13.74 -6.45 -2.52
C LEU A 11 -14.32 -7.61 -3.34
N ARG A 12 -15.53 -7.40 -3.90
CA ARG A 12 -16.17 -8.43 -4.70
C ARG A 12 -15.39 -8.74 -5.97
N GLU A 13 -14.86 -7.73 -6.62
CA GLU A 13 -14.07 -7.92 -7.84
C GLU A 13 -12.82 -8.72 -7.59
N ARG A 14 -12.29 -8.67 -6.37
CA ARG A 14 -11.08 -9.41 -5.99
C ARG A 14 -11.40 -10.72 -5.30
N GLY A 15 -12.66 -11.15 -5.32
CA GLY A 15 -13.06 -12.42 -4.74
C GLY A 15 -13.12 -12.45 -3.22
N LEU A 16 -13.16 -11.29 -2.58
CA LEU A 16 -13.22 -11.21 -1.14
C LEU A 16 -14.65 -10.93 -0.68
N ARG A 17 -15.05 -11.64 0.37
CA ARG A 17 -16.36 -11.41 0.98
C ARG A 17 -16.39 -10.04 1.63
N VAL A 18 -17.50 -9.33 1.47
CA VAL A 18 -17.71 -8.04 2.10
C VAL A 18 -18.00 -8.26 3.58
N THR A 19 -17.18 -7.71 4.44
CA THR A 19 -17.38 -7.72 5.89
C THR A 19 -17.18 -6.29 6.41
N PRO A 20 -17.76 -5.96 7.58
CA PRO A 20 -17.58 -4.62 8.14
C PRO A 20 -16.12 -4.25 8.33
N GLN A 21 -15.28 -5.20 8.79
CA GLN A 21 -13.88 -4.94 9.02
C GLN A 21 -13.14 -4.67 7.71
N ARG A 22 -13.36 -5.51 6.69
CA ARG A 22 -12.73 -5.32 5.38
C ARG A 22 -13.16 -4.02 4.74
N GLN A 23 -14.46 -3.70 4.81
CA GLN A 23 -14.97 -2.45 4.26
C GLN A 23 -14.34 -1.24 4.94
N SER A 24 -14.27 -1.26 6.28
CA SER A 24 -13.76 -0.12 7.03
C SER A 24 -12.28 0.11 6.76
N VAL A 25 -11.47 -0.96 6.74
CA VAL A 25 -10.05 -0.83 6.44
C VAL A 25 -9.84 -0.33 5.02
N LEU A 26 -10.53 -0.93 4.05
CA LEU A 26 -10.35 -0.53 2.65
C LEU A 26 -10.83 0.90 2.41
N ARG A 27 -11.96 1.27 3.00
CA ARG A 27 -12.50 2.62 2.86
C ARG A 27 -11.51 3.66 3.40
N LEU A 28 -10.84 3.34 4.50
CA LEU A 28 -9.83 4.24 5.06
C LEU A 28 -8.74 4.55 4.02
N PHE A 29 -8.26 3.54 3.33
CA PHE A 29 -7.25 3.74 2.28
C PHE A 29 -7.82 4.46 1.07
N LEU A 30 -9.04 4.13 0.66
CA LEU A 30 -9.65 4.79 -0.50
C LEU A 30 -9.87 6.27 -0.26
N GLU A 31 -10.21 6.66 0.96
CA GLU A 31 -10.42 8.07 1.31
C GLU A 31 -9.12 8.82 1.51
N ASN A 32 -8.01 8.12 1.63
CA ASN A 32 -6.71 8.71 1.86
C ASN A 32 -5.68 8.13 0.89
N ALA A 33 -6.02 8.17 -0.39
CA ALA A 33 -5.17 7.61 -1.44
C ALA A 33 -3.77 8.19 -1.38
N GLY A 34 -2.77 7.34 -1.58
CA GLY A 34 -1.37 7.75 -1.51
C GLY A 34 -0.75 7.67 -0.13
N GLN A 35 -1.55 7.44 0.90
CA GLN A 35 -1.03 7.29 2.26
C GLN A 35 -0.64 5.85 2.55
N HIS A 36 0.40 5.69 3.36
CA HIS A 36 0.85 4.38 3.81
C HIS A 36 0.93 4.38 5.33
N TRP A 37 0.39 3.33 5.95
CA TRP A 37 0.34 3.23 7.40
C TRP A 37 0.70 1.83 7.87
N SER A 38 1.26 1.75 9.08
CA SER A 38 1.44 0.47 9.75
C SER A 38 0.08 -0.07 10.17
N ALA A 39 0.03 -1.36 10.50
CA ALA A 39 -1.20 -1.97 10.99
C ALA A 39 -1.71 -1.29 12.25
N ASP A 40 -0.80 -0.93 13.14
CA ASP A 40 -1.19 -0.24 14.38
C ASP A 40 -1.77 1.14 14.10
N GLN A 41 -1.22 1.87 13.13
CA GLN A 41 -1.77 3.17 12.72
C GLN A 41 -3.14 3.02 12.09
N VAL A 42 -3.35 2.01 11.25
CA VAL A 42 -4.66 1.73 10.67
C VAL A 42 -5.67 1.47 11.78
N ARG A 43 -5.30 0.62 12.74
CA ARG A 43 -6.18 0.30 13.86
C ARG A 43 -6.53 1.54 14.67
N GLU A 44 -5.55 2.39 14.98
CA GLU A 44 -5.79 3.62 15.72
C GLU A 44 -6.81 4.52 15.04
N LYS A 45 -6.72 4.62 13.71
CA LYS A 45 -7.64 5.46 12.93
C LYS A 45 -9.06 4.90 12.91
N LEU A 46 -9.21 3.60 13.04
CA LEU A 46 -10.53 2.94 13.00
C LEU A 46 -11.17 2.77 14.37
N LEU A 47 -10.40 2.80 15.45
CA LEU A 47 -10.93 2.57 16.80
C LEU A 47 -12.10 3.49 17.18
N PRO A 48 -12.11 4.78 16.80
CA PRO A 48 -13.27 5.63 17.16
C PRO A 48 -14.60 5.11 16.63
N ASN A 49 -14.59 4.46 15.45
CA ASN A 49 -15.79 3.92 14.85
C ASN A 49 -15.94 2.41 15.08
N MET A 50 -14.88 1.75 15.48
CA MET A 50 -14.87 0.30 15.71
C MET A 50 -14.09 -0.01 16.98
N PRO A 51 -14.62 0.36 18.15
CA PRO A 51 -13.87 0.25 19.42
C PRO A 51 -13.49 -1.18 19.78
N GLY A 52 -14.18 -2.17 19.21
CA GLY A 52 -13.88 -3.57 19.46
C GLY A 52 -12.87 -4.18 18.49
N LEU A 53 -12.29 -3.37 17.60
CA LEU A 53 -11.38 -3.91 16.59
C LEU A 53 -10.07 -4.41 17.24
N ALA A 54 -9.84 -5.72 17.12
CA ALA A 54 -8.65 -6.33 17.68
C ALA A 54 -7.45 -6.15 16.77
N ARG A 55 -6.25 -6.15 17.36
CA ARG A 55 -5.01 -6.01 16.60
C ARG A 55 -4.83 -7.14 15.61
N GLY A 56 -5.11 -8.38 16.04
CA GLY A 56 -4.99 -9.53 15.15
C GLY A 56 -5.94 -9.48 13.97
N THR A 57 -7.14 -8.97 14.18
CA THR A 57 -8.12 -8.80 13.10
C THR A 57 -7.62 -7.79 12.08
N THR A 58 -6.99 -6.70 12.54
CA THR A 58 -6.44 -5.68 11.66
C THR A 58 -5.37 -6.27 10.75
N TYR A 59 -4.43 -7.03 11.34
CA TYR A 59 -3.38 -7.68 10.55
C TYR A 59 -3.96 -8.68 9.55
N LYS A 60 -4.96 -9.44 9.96
CA LYS A 60 -5.59 -10.42 9.09
C LYS A 60 -6.25 -9.75 7.89
N VAL A 61 -6.98 -8.66 8.12
CA VAL A 61 -7.66 -7.94 7.04
C VAL A 61 -6.63 -7.34 6.09
N LEU A 62 -5.57 -6.71 6.61
CA LEU A 62 -4.52 -6.14 5.76
C LEU A 62 -3.86 -7.21 4.91
N ASP A 63 -3.57 -8.39 5.50
CA ASP A 63 -2.98 -9.50 4.77
C ASP A 63 -3.91 -9.97 3.63
N GLU A 64 -5.21 -10.02 3.90
CA GLU A 64 -6.19 -10.41 2.88
C GLU A 64 -6.24 -9.40 1.73
N LEU A 65 -6.14 -8.11 2.05
CA LEU A 65 -6.12 -7.07 1.01
C LEU A 65 -4.84 -7.12 0.18
N VAL A 66 -3.72 -7.48 0.79
CA VAL A 66 -2.46 -7.66 0.07
C VAL A 66 -2.55 -8.87 -0.86
N ARG A 67 -3.08 -9.98 -0.38
CA ARG A 67 -3.23 -11.18 -1.20
C ARG A 67 -4.19 -10.97 -2.36
N GLY A 68 -5.20 -10.11 -2.17
CA GLY A 68 -6.14 -9.77 -3.23
C GLY A 68 -5.63 -8.70 -4.19
N ASN A 69 -4.39 -8.27 -4.05
CA ASN A 69 -3.76 -7.23 -4.86
C ASN A 69 -4.49 -5.88 -4.78
N ILE A 70 -5.16 -5.62 -3.67
CA ILE A 70 -5.81 -4.34 -3.40
C ILE A 70 -4.84 -3.42 -2.69
N CYS A 71 -4.08 -3.96 -1.73
CA CYS A 71 -3.07 -3.23 -1.00
C CYS A 71 -1.70 -3.84 -1.26
N GLU A 72 -0.67 -3.07 -0.95
CA GLU A 72 0.70 -3.54 -0.95
C GLU A 72 1.26 -3.41 0.46
N GLU A 73 2.23 -4.23 0.75
CA GLU A 73 2.95 -4.19 2.02
C GLU A 73 4.38 -3.80 1.72
N LEU A 74 4.88 -2.77 2.38
CA LEU A 74 6.22 -2.24 2.14
C LEU A 74 7.04 -2.30 3.42
N PRO A 75 8.31 -2.67 3.32
CA PRO A 75 9.20 -2.66 4.49
C PRO A 75 9.62 -1.23 4.82
N THR A 76 9.94 -0.99 6.08
CA THR A 76 10.54 0.27 6.49
C THR A 76 11.91 0.00 7.10
N PRO A 77 12.77 1.03 7.17
CA PRO A 77 14.09 0.86 7.80
C PRO A 77 14.02 0.39 9.25
N GLN A 78 12.91 0.71 9.95
CA GLN A 78 12.70 0.31 11.33
C GLN A 78 12.20 -1.13 11.48
N GLY A 79 11.90 -1.80 10.36
CA GLY A 79 11.42 -3.16 10.37
C GLY A 79 9.91 -3.31 10.45
N THR A 80 9.18 -2.22 10.69
CA THR A 80 7.72 -2.24 10.73
C THR A 80 7.17 -2.14 9.32
N ALA A 81 6.31 -3.06 8.92
CA ALA A 81 5.67 -3.00 7.61
C ALA A 81 4.63 -1.87 7.57
N ILE A 82 4.51 -1.23 6.41
CA ILE A 82 3.45 -0.28 6.16
C ILE A 82 2.63 -0.75 4.96
N TYR A 83 1.39 -0.29 4.90
CA TYR A 83 0.41 -0.74 3.91
C TYR A 83 -0.18 0.45 3.19
N GLY A 84 -0.46 0.28 1.91
CA GLY A 84 -1.12 1.28 1.09
C GLY A 84 -1.85 0.63 -0.06
N LEU A 85 -2.63 1.42 -0.81
CA LEU A 85 -3.37 0.90 -1.95
C LEU A 85 -2.45 0.51 -3.10
N ARG A 86 -2.82 -0.56 -3.80
CA ARG A 86 -2.14 -1.01 -5.00
C ARG A 86 -3.15 -1.22 -6.13
N LEU A 87 -3.91 -0.19 -6.45
CA LEU A 87 -4.91 -0.27 -7.51
C LEU A 87 -4.31 -0.13 -8.90
N ALA A 88 -3.15 0.51 -9.00
CA ALA A 88 -2.42 0.69 -10.23
C ALA A 88 -0.93 0.60 -9.93
N PRO A 89 -0.09 0.23 -10.90
CA PRO A 89 1.35 0.24 -10.68
C PRO A 89 1.81 1.63 -10.26
N HIS A 90 2.63 1.70 -9.23
CA HIS A 90 3.20 2.97 -8.79
C HIS A 90 4.56 2.72 -8.18
N HIS A 91 5.30 3.80 -8.06
CA HIS A 91 6.67 3.77 -7.54
C HIS A 91 6.74 4.69 -6.33
N HIS A 92 7.86 4.70 -5.65
CA HIS A 92 7.96 5.38 -4.37
C HIS A 92 9.22 6.23 -4.26
N PHE A 93 9.11 7.29 -3.48
CA PHE A 93 10.24 8.03 -2.95
C PHE A 93 10.24 7.86 -1.44
N VAL A 94 11.40 7.50 -0.87
CA VAL A 94 11.55 7.29 0.56
C VAL A 94 12.52 8.33 1.10
N CYS A 95 12.09 9.07 2.10
CA CYS A 95 12.98 10.01 2.79
C CYS A 95 13.79 9.25 3.83
N ARG A 96 15.12 9.31 3.71
CA ARG A 96 16.01 8.63 4.64
C ARG A 96 16.04 9.30 6.01
N ALA A 97 15.68 10.58 6.09
CA ALA A 97 15.70 11.32 7.34
C ALA A 97 14.44 11.08 8.19
N CYS A 98 13.26 11.22 7.59
CA CYS A 98 12.00 11.08 8.32
C CYS A 98 11.28 9.76 8.03
N HIS A 99 11.79 8.97 7.08
CA HIS A 99 11.28 7.63 6.73
C HIS A 99 9.86 7.63 6.15
N ARG A 100 9.38 8.78 5.66
CA ARG A 100 8.10 8.83 4.98
C ARG A 100 8.21 8.27 3.56
N TRP A 101 7.13 7.65 3.13
CA TRP A 101 7.00 7.10 1.78
C TRP A 101 6.03 7.96 0.98
N PHE A 102 6.39 8.25 -0.26
CA PHE A 102 5.56 9.04 -1.17
C PHE A 102 5.36 8.23 -2.45
N ASP A 103 4.13 8.23 -2.97
CA ASP A 103 3.86 7.63 -4.27
C ASP A 103 4.30 8.60 -5.34
N VAL A 104 5.06 8.11 -6.30
CA VAL A 104 5.60 8.95 -7.38
C VAL A 104 5.46 8.23 -8.72
N GLY A 105 5.45 9.01 -9.79
CA GLY A 105 5.56 8.48 -11.14
C GLY A 105 7.01 8.37 -11.56
N VAL A 106 7.27 7.60 -12.59
CA VAL A 106 8.61 7.42 -13.15
C VAL A 106 8.55 7.64 -14.65
N GLU A 107 9.40 8.53 -15.15
CA GLU A 107 9.55 8.71 -16.59
C GLU A 107 10.69 7.83 -17.09
N GLY A 108 10.56 7.34 -18.31
CA GLY A 108 11.61 6.51 -18.91
C GLY A 108 11.64 5.08 -18.42
N LEU A 109 10.57 4.63 -17.76
CA LEU A 109 10.52 3.27 -17.21
C LEU A 109 10.64 2.21 -18.30
N ASP A 110 10.10 2.48 -19.47
CA ASP A 110 10.14 1.56 -20.60
C ASP A 110 11.54 1.42 -21.23
N GLN A 111 12.46 2.29 -20.84
CA GLN A 111 13.83 2.26 -21.34
C GLN A 111 14.77 1.49 -20.40
N LEU A 112 14.27 1.03 -19.27
CA LEU A 112 15.08 0.26 -18.35
C LEU A 112 15.29 -1.16 -18.87
N ALA A 113 16.51 -1.66 -18.69
CA ALA A 113 16.83 -3.03 -19.06
C ALA A 113 17.59 -3.68 -17.92
N MET A 114 17.25 -4.92 -17.64
CA MET A 114 17.95 -5.70 -16.63
C MET A 114 19.27 -6.18 -17.20
N VAL A 115 20.36 -5.90 -16.51
CA VAL A 115 21.69 -6.36 -16.89
C VAL A 115 22.15 -7.38 -15.84
N GLY A 116 22.60 -8.53 -16.31
CA GLY A 116 22.94 -9.62 -15.39
C GLY A 116 21.67 -10.39 -15.01
N GLY A 117 21.71 -11.05 -13.86
CA GLY A 117 20.57 -11.84 -13.40
C GLY A 117 20.55 -13.25 -13.97
N PRO A 118 19.50 -14.01 -13.70
CA PRO A 118 19.39 -15.39 -14.16
C PRO A 118 19.22 -15.48 -15.68
N PRO A 119 19.76 -16.52 -16.30
CA PRO A 119 19.53 -16.72 -17.75
C PRO A 119 18.06 -16.91 -18.04
N ASP A 120 17.61 -16.37 -19.15
CA ASP A 120 16.24 -16.54 -19.65
C ASP A 120 15.17 -16.01 -18.71
N ALA A 121 15.54 -15.09 -17.80
CA ALA A 121 14.57 -14.47 -16.91
C ALA A 121 13.63 -13.55 -17.69
N VAL A 122 12.36 -13.60 -17.33
CA VAL A 122 11.33 -12.73 -17.92
C VAL A 122 10.92 -11.73 -16.82
N VAL A 123 10.93 -10.44 -17.15
CA VAL A 123 10.53 -9.40 -16.22
C VAL A 123 9.05 -9.11 -16.41
N ASP A 124 8.26 -9.34 -15.37
CA ASP A 124 6.84 -9.05 -15.41
C ASP A 124 6.53 -7.63 -14.96
N GLU A 125 7.33 -7.12 -14.04
CA GLU A 125 7.05 -5.81 -13.43
C GLU A 125 8.37 -5.18 -12.96
N VAL A 126 8.42 -3.85 -13.04
CA VAL A 126 9.55 -3.07 -12.54
C VAL A 126 9.03 -2.14 -11.45
N ALA A 127 9.64 -2.20 -10.29
CA ALA A 127 9.31 -1.28 -9.19
C ALA A 127 10.54 -0.41 -8.92
N VAL A 128 10.32 0.89 -8.85
CA VAL A 128 11.41 1.86 -8.63
C VAL A 128 11.21 2.55 -7.29
N THR A 129 12.28 2.64 -6.52
CA THR A 129 12.27 3.39 -5.27
C THR A 129 13.40 4.42 -5.32
N PHE A 130 13.03 5.68 -5.18
CA PHE A 130 14.02 6.74 -5.05
C PHE A 130 14.32 6.96 -3.58
N LEU A 131 15.59 6.99 -3.23
CA LEU A 131 16.03 7.20 -1.86
C LEU A 131 16.68 8.57 -1.75
N GLY A 132 16.24 9.37 -0.80
CA GLY A 132 16.80 10.71 -0.67
C GLY A 132 16.26 11.44 0.55
N THR A 133 16.17 12.74 0.46
CA THR A 133 15.69 13.61 1.55
C THR A 133 14.51 14.43 1.03
N CYS A 134 13.40 14.42 1.76
CA CYS A 134 12.23 15.19 1.35
C CYS A 134 12.43 16.69 1.61
N GLY A 135 11.55 17.52 1.04
CA GLY A 135 11.67 18.96 1.17
C GLY A 135 11.62 19.47 2.59
N ASP A 136 10.91 18.76 3.48
CA ASP A 136 10.80 19.16 4.87
C ASP A 136 12.06 18.84 5.67
N CYS A 137 12.87 17.89 5.22
CA CYS A 137 14.09 17.47 5.90
C CYS A 137 15.35 18.04 5.27
N GLY A 138 15.26 18.57 4.08
CA GLY A 138 16.40 19.07 3.33
C GLY A 138 16.70 20.56 3.49
#